data_5789ada039388dbafac448d6134ac65f
#
_entry.id   5789ada039388dbafac448d6134ac65f
#
_cell.length_a   1.000
_cell.length_b   1.000
_cell.length_c   1.000
_cell.angle_alpha   90.00
_cell.angle_beta   90.00
_cell.angle_gamma   90.00
#
_symmetry.space_group_name_H-M   'P 1'
#
loop_
_entity.id
_entity.type
_entity.pdbx_description
1 polymer ?
#
loop_
_entity_poly.entity_id
_entity_poly.type
_entity_poly.pdbx_seq_one_letter_code
_entity_poly.pdbx_strand_id
1 'polypeptide(L)'
;MPNNRQPRPAARDENPGSLLADPINLRILAELGRNPRIAMSELGRRVGLSAPAVTERAQRLERCGVIAGYRLELDPAALGYPVSAYVRVRPGPGQLRRIAELAASIPEVTECYRITGEDCFIMRVYAPAIDEFEAVLDKFLLYGQTTSSIVQSAAVRPRSLPLPAAPPPAR
;
A
#
# COMPACT_ATOMS: atom_id res chain seq x y z
N MET A 1 6.48 -11.85 11.92
CA MET A 1 7.29 -10.63 12.01
C MET A 1 6.52 -9.52 11.33
N PRO A 2 5.94 -8.53 12.02
CA PRO A 2 5.24 -7.42 11.37
C PRO A 2 6.27 -6.58 10.63
N ASN A 3 6.08 -6.43 9.33
CA ASN A 3 6.89 -5.55 8.48
C ASN A 3 6.48 -4.09 8.76
N ASN A 4 6.88 -3.59 9.93
CA ASN A 4 6.78 -2.18 10.28
C ASN A 4 7.88 -1.44 9.49
N ARG A 5 7.65 -1.25 8.18
CA ARG A 5 8.46 -0.33 7.41
C ARG A 5 8.06 1.09 7.81
N GLN A 6 8.65 1.57 8.90
CA GLN A 6 8.85 3.00 9.06
C GLN A 6 9.49 3.52 7.78
N PRO A 7 9.07 4.69 7.26
CA PRO A 7 9.75 5.30 6.12
C PRO A 7 11.25 5.38 6.47
N ARG A 8 12.08 4.74 5.65
CA ARG A 8 13.54 4.88 5.75
C ARG A 8 13.85 6.37 5.70
N PRO A 9 14.74 6.87 6.58
CA PRO A 9 15.17 8.26 6.49
C PRO A 9 15.70 8.48 5.06
N ALA A 10 15.07 9.40 4.34
CA ALA A 10 15.52 9.84 3.03
C ALA A 10 16.97 10.30 3.16
N ALA A 11 17.81 9.89 2.23
CA ALA A 11 19.11 10.50 2.04
C ALA A 11 18.85 12.02 1.88
N ARG A 12 19.45 12.83 2.73
CA ARG A 12 19.09 14.25 3.00
C ARG A 12 19.29 15.21 1.84
N ASP A 13 19.73 14.76 0.66
CA ASP A 13 20.20 15.65 -0.42
C ASP A 13 19.31 15.75 -1.66
N GLU A 14 18.20 15.02 -1.76
CA GLU A 14 17.35 15.08 -2.95
C GLU A 14 15.87 15.21 -2.60
N ASN A 15 15.29 16.34 -3.02
CA ASN A 15 13.87 16.60 -2.86
C ASN A 15 13.07 15.69 -3.82
N PRO A 16 12.14 14.81 -3.32
CA PRO A 16 11.26 14.01 -4.18
C PRO A 16 10.55 14.83 -5.27
N GLY A 17 10.22 16.09 -4.99
CA GLY A 17 9.61 17.00 -5.95
C GLY A 17 10.48 17.27 -7.17
N SER A 18 11.81 17.37 -7.01
CA SER A 18 12.73 17.57 -8.14
C SER A 18 12.83 16.33 -9.03
N LEU A 19 12.75 15.14 -8.44
CA LEU A 19 12.74 13.89 -9.19
C LEU A 19 11.46 13.71 -10.01
N LEU A 20 10.33 14.15 -9.49
CA LEU A 20 9.04 14.10 -10.17
C LEU A 20 8.86 15.21 -11.21
N ALA A 21 9.73 16.23 -11.21
CA ALA A 21 9.79 17.23 -12.27
C ALA A 21 10.51 16.74 -13.55
N ASP A 22 11.29 15.65 -13.47
CA ASP A 22 11.99 15.06 -14.62
C ASP A 22 11.02 14.16 -15.43
N PRO A 23 10.70 14.51 -16.71
CA PRO A 23 9.81 13.71 -17.54
C PRO A 23 10.26 12.27 -17.75
N ILE A 24 11.58 12.02 -17.74
CA ILE A 24 12.11 10.65 -17.89
C ILE A 24 11.80 9.83 -16.65
N ASN A 25 11.92 10.40 -15.46
CA ASN A 25 11.54 9.72 -14.21
C ASN A 25 10.04 9.39 -14.18
N LEU A 26 9.18 10.29 -14.66
CA LEU A 26 7.74 10.01 -14.78
C LEU A 26 7.47 8.86 -15.76
N ARG A 27 8.19 8.80 -16.88
CA ARG A 27 8.08 7.67 -17.83
C ARG A 27 8.56 6.35 -17.20
N ILE A 28 9.66 6.36 -16.45
CA ILE A 28 10.14 5.19 -15.69
C ILE A 28 9.06 4.72 -14.72
N LEU A 29 8.47 5.62 -13.93
CA LEU A 29 7.41 5.30 -12.99
C LEU A 29 6.16 4.75 -13.69
N ALA A 30 5.78 5.32 -14.83
CA ALA A 30 4.65 4.84 -15.63
C ALA A 30 4.85 3.41 -16.14
N GLU A 31 6.04 3.08 -16.66
CA GLU A 31 6.37 1.74 -17.15
C GLU A 31 6.47 0.73 -16.00
N LEU A 32 7.10 1.08 -14.89
CA LEU A 32 7.16 0.24 -13.69
C LEU A 32 5.78 0.04 -13.05
N GLY A 33 4.91 1.04 -13.10
CA GLY A 33 3.52 0.92 -12.63
C GLY A 33 2.67 -0.03 -13.47
N ARG A 34 2.98 -0.17 -14.78
CA ARG A 34 2.33 -1.14 -15.68
C ARG A 34 2.91 -2.54 -15.53
N ASN A 35 4.22 -2.65 -15.42
CA ASN A 35 4.94 -3.90 -15.28
C ASN A 35 6.12 -3.78 -14.31
N PRO A 36 5.94 -4.06 -13.02
CA PRO A 36 7.02 -4.01 -12.03
C PRO A 36 8.15 -5.02 -12.29
N ARG A 37 7.94 -6.00 -13.16
CA ARG A 37 8.91 -7.04 -13.52
C ARG A 37 9.61 -6.80 -14.84
N ILE A 38 9.46 -5.61 -15.43
CA ILE A 38 10.13 -5.26 -16.69
C ILE A 38 11.66 -5.34 -16.51
N ALA A 39 12.35 -5.94 -17.48
CA ALA A 39 13.82 -5.95 -17.48
C ALA A 39 14.37 -4.53 -17.66
N MET A 40 15.45 -4.19 -16.95
CA MET A 40 16.04 -2.84 -17.03
C MET A 40 16.52 -2.47 -18.44
N SER A 41 16.96 -3.44 -19.24
CA SER A 41 17.29 -3.22 -20.64
C SER A 41 16.07 -2.81 -21.48
N GLU A 42 14.94 -3.46 -21.26
CA GLU A 42 13.69 -3.13 -21.96
C GLU A 42 13.11 -1.80 -21.45
N LEU A 43 13.16 -1.55 -20.15
CA LEU A 43 12.77 -0.28 -19.56
C LEU A 43 13.61 0.87 -20.15
N GLY A 44 14.93 0.70 -20.22
CA GLY A 44 15.84 1.67 -20.84
C GLY A 44 15.45 1.97 -22.27
N ARG A 45 15.21 0.94 -23.10
CA ARG A 45 14.75 1.10 -24.48
C ARG A 45 13.46 1.92 -24.58
N ARG A 46 12.48 1.68 -23.70
CA ARG A 46 11.19 2.41 -23.71
C ARG A 46 11.31 3.87 -23.31
N VAL A 47 12.23 4.19 -22.42
CA VAL A 47 12.41 5.57 -21.93
C VAL A 47 13.54 6.32 -22.63
N GLY A 48 14.27 5.67 -23.58
CA GLY A 48 15.37 6.27 -24.33
C GLY A 48 16.67 6.37 -23.54
N LEU A 49 16.96 5.42 -22.66
CA LEU A 49 18.17 5.35 -21.84
C LEU A 49 18.90 4.02 -22.00
N SER A 50 20.19 3.99 -21.66
CA SER A 50 20.93 2.73 -21.48
C SER A 50 20.45 1.98 -20.23
N ALA A 51 20.64 0.65 -20.19
CA ALA A 51 20.26 -0.15 -19.02
C ALA A 51 20.93 0.30 -17.72
N PRO A 52 22.23 0.63 -17.68
CA PRO A 52 22.84 1.21 -16.48
C PRO A 52 22.20 2.53 -16.03
N ALA A 53 21.94 3.44 -16.96
CA ALA A 53 21.37 4.75 -16.66
C ALA A 53 19.94 4.66 -16.11
N VAL A 54 19.10 3.79 -16.66
CA VAL A 54 17.74 3.59 -16.13
C VAL A 54 17.76 2.88 -14.78
N THR A 55 18.69 1.94 -14.58
CA THR A 55 18.87 1.25 -13.27
C THR A 55 19.23 2.25 -12.18
N GLU A 56 20.19 3.14 -12.45
CA GLU A 56 20.59 4.17 -11.49
C GLU A 56 19.42 5.09 -11.11
N ARG A 57 18.65 5.54 -12.12
CA ARG A 57 17.46 6.38 -11.89
C ARG A 57 16.38 5.67 -11.07
N ALA A 58 16.07 4.40 -11.39
CA ALA A 58 15.11 3.61 -10.63
C ALA A 58 15.54 3.44 -9.17
N GLN A 59 16.81 3.09 -8.93
CA GLN A 59 17.37 3.00 -7.59
C GLN A 59 17.34 4.34 -6.83
N ARG A 60 17.54 5.46 -7.53
CA ARG A 60 17.46 6.79 -6.96
C ARG A 60 16.03 7.11 -6.53
N LEU A 61 15.01 6.79 -7.34
CA LEU A 61 13.60 6.92 -7.00
C LEU A 61 13.21 6.05 -5.79
N GLU A 62 13.82 4.86 -5.66
CA GLU A 62 13.65 3.99 -4.49
C GLU A 62 14.31 4.58 -3.22
N ARG A 63 15.57 5.03 -3.34
CA ARG A 63 16.30 5.62 -2.19
C ARG A 63 15.62 6.87 -1.66
N CYS A 64 15.07 7.70 -2.53
CA CYS A 64 14.35 8.92 -2.15
C CYS A 64 12.89 8.66 -1.73
N GLY A 65 12.45 7.41 -1.71
CA GLY A 65 11.11 7.02 -1.24
C GLY A 65 9.97 7.35 -2.22
N VAL A 66 10.26 7.79 -3.45
CA VAL A 66 9.24 7.95 -4.51
C VAL A 66 8.67 6.58 -4.88
N ILE A 67 9.53 5.56 -4.98
CA ILE A 67 9.11 4.16 -5.04
C ILE A 67 9.23 3.59 -3.62
N ALA A 68 8.10 3.40 -2.96
CA ALA A 68 8.06 2.85 -1.60
C ALA A 68 8.31 1.34 -1.58
N GLY A 69 8.16 0.66 -2.69
CA GLY A 69 8.37 -0.78 -2.85
C GLY A 69 7.56 -1.37 -3.99
N TYR A 70 7.79 -2.65 -4.22
CA TYR A 70 7.04 -3.47 -5.18
C TYR A 70 6.18 -4.46 -4.39
N ARG A 71 4.92 -4.61 -4.78
CA ARG A 71 3.99 -5.52 -4.10
C ARG A 71 3.53 -6.59 -5.07
N LEU A 72 3.56 -7.85 -4.60
CA LEU A 72 2.90 -8.95 -5.29
C LEU A 72 1.41 -8.90 -4.93
N GLU A 73 0.56 -8.80 -5.93
CA GLU A 73 -0.89 -8.92 -5.75
C GLU A 73 -1.26 -10.40 -5.90
N LEU A 74 -1.84 -10.96 -4.84
CA LEU A 74 -2.32 -12.33 -4.81
C LEU A 74 -3.85 -12.33 -4.76
N ASP A 75 -4.47 -13.32 -5.39
CA ASP A 75 -5.91 -13.53 -5.29
C ASP A 75 -6.24 -14.18 -3.94
N PRO A 76 -6.96 -13.47 -3.04
CA PRO A 76 -7.29 -14.01 -1.73
C PRO A 76 -8.14 -15.29 -1.82
N ALA A 77 -9.05 -15.39 -2.78
CA ALA A 77 -9.88 -16.56 -2.94
C ALA A 77 -9.05 -17.79 -3.36
N ALA A 78 -8.05 -17.60 -4.22
CA ALA A 78 -7.11 -18.66 -4.60
C ALA A 78 -6.23 -19.12 -3.43
N LEU A 79 -6.04 -18.26 -2.42
CA LEU A 79 -5.33 -18.60 -1.18
C LEU A 79 -6.24 -19.17 -0.09
N GLY A 80 -7.53 -19.37 -0.37
CA GLY A 80 -8.49 -19.90 0.59
C GLY A 80 -9.14 -18.84 1.50
N TYR A 81 -9.08 -17.55 1.14
CA TYR A 81 -9.69 -16.43 1.88
C TYR A 81 -10.76 -15.71 1.05
N PRO A 82 -11.90 -16.37 0.73
CA PRO A 82 -12.95 -15.77 -0.11
C PRO A 82 -13.74 -14.66 0.59
N VAL A 83 -13.76 -14.64 1.93
CA VAL A 83 -14.44 -13.60 2.69
C VAL A 83 -13.52 -12.40 2.85
N SER A 84 -13.97 -11.24 2.41
CA SER A 84 -13.25 -9.95 2.56
C SER A 84 -14.19 -8.91 3.14
N ALA A 85 -13.74 -8.18 4.17
CA ALA A 85 -14.54 -7.16 4.82
C ALA A 85 -13.72 -5.92 5.20
N TYR A 86 -14.37 -4.78 5.25
CA TYR A 86 -13.89 -3.60 5.96
C TYR A 86 -14.53 -3.57 7.35
N VAL A 87 -13.68 -3.44 8.36
CA VAL A 87 -14.10 -3.37 9.78
C VAL A 87 -13.67 -2.03 10.32
N ARG A 88 -14.63 -1.29 10.85
CA ARG A 88 -14.38 -0.07 11.61
C ARG A 88 -14.45 -0.37 13.10
N VAL A 89 -13.54 0.23 13.87
CA VAL A 89 -13.49 0.02 15.30
C VAL A 89 -13.54 1.36 16.02
N ARG A 90 -14.53 1.50 16.91
CA ARG A 90 -14.64 2.59 17.89
C ARG A 90 -14.03 2.10 19.19
N PRO A 91 -12.84 2.57 19.58
CA PRO A 91 -12.19 2.16 20.81
C PRO A 91 -12.97 2.57 22.05
N GLY A 92 -12.97 1.72 23.06
CA GLY A 92 -13.31 2.15 24.41
C GLY A 92 -12.26 3.12 24.98
N PRO A 93 -12.55 3.80 26.08
CA PRO A 93 -11.61 4.72 26.72
C PRO A 93 -10.26 4.08 26.98
N GLY A 94 -9.17 4.71 26.50
CA GLY A 94 -7.80 4.23 26.70
C GLY A 94 -7.37 3.03 25.84
N GLN A 95 -8.22 2.48 24.96
CA GLN A 95 -7.94 1.23 24.22
C GLN A 95 -7.26 1.44 22.86
N LEU A 96 -6.97 2.67 22.44
CA LEU A 96 -6.38 2.98 21.14
C LEU A 96 -5.12 2.16 20.81
N ARG A 97 -4.18 2.13 21.77
CA ARG A 97 -2.92 1.40 21.59
C ARG A 97 -3.14 -0.10 21.49
N ARG A 98 -4.04 -0.63 22.34
CA ARG A 98 -4.33 -2.06 22.40
C ARG A 98 -4.96 -2.57 21.12
N ILE A 99 -5.87 -1.81 20.50
CA ILE A 99 -6.47 -2.16 19.21
C ILE A 99 -5.41 -2.18 18.09
N ALA A 100 -4.50 -1.20 18.07
CA ALA A 100 -3.43 -1.17 17.07
C ALA A 100 -2.48 -2.37 17.19
N GLU A 101 -2.09 -2.73 18.43
CA GLU A 101 -1.25 -3.90 18.71
C GLU A 101 -1.95 -5.20 18.33
N LEU A 102 -3.24 -5.32 18.67
CA LEU A 102 -4.05 -6.48 18.31
C LEU A 102 -4.17 -6.63 16.80
N ALA A 103 -4.54 -5.56 16.09
CA ALA A 103 -4.63 -5.59 14.62
C ALA A 103 -3.31 -6.02 13.97
N ALA A 104 -2.18 -5.54 14.48
CA ALA A 104 -0.85 -5.92 13.97
C ALA A 104 -0.49 -7.39 14.25
N SER A 105 -1.11 -8.04 15.24
CA SER A 105 -0.85 -9.43 15.61
C SER A 105 -1.71 -10.46 14.87
N ILE A 106 -2.76 -10.02 14.19
CA ILE A 106 -3.73 -10.89 13.51
C ILE A 106 -3.37 -10.98 12.02
N PRO A 107 -2.96 -12.12 11.48
CA PRO A 107 -2.56 -12.26 10.07
C PRO A 107 -3.69 -11.95 9.08
N GLU A 108 -4.93 -12.22 9.44
CA GLU A 108 -6.14 -11.97 8.66
C GLU A 108 -6.40 -10.46 8.47
N VAL A 109 -5.83 -9.62 9.34
CA VAL A 109 -5.86 -8.15 9.20
C VAL A 109 -4.71 -7.73 8.30
N THR A 110 -4.99 -7.47 7.04
CA THR A 110 -3.97 -7.11 6.04
C THR A 110 -3.64 -5.63 5.98
N GLU A 111 -4.58 -4.79 6.44
CA GLU A 111 -4.44 -3.33 6.49
C GLU A 111 -5.16 -2.81 7.73
N CYS A 112 -4.57 -1.83 8.40
CA CYS A 112 -5.20 -1.11 9.51
C CYS A 112 -4.74 0.33 9.52
N TYR A 113 -5.69 1.26 9.45
CA TYR A 113 -5.43 2.70 9.43
C TYR A 113 -6.13 3.39 10.60
N ARG A 114 -5.44 4.39 11.18
CA ARG A 114 -6.08 5.37 12.05
C ARG A 114 -6.85 6.36 11.18
N ILE A 115 -8.12 6.57 11.53
CA ILE A 115 -8.99 7.51 10.82
C ILE A 115 -9.54 8.56 11.77
N THR A 116 -9.98 9.68 11.24
CA THR A 116 -10.72 10.71 11.98
C THR A 116 -12.19 10.32 12.10
N GLY A 117 -12.87 10.84 13.12
CA GLY A 117 -14.28 10.57 13.39
C GLY A 117 -14.47 9.68 14.62
N GLU A 118 -15.67 9.18 14.82
CA GLU A 118 -16.04 8.35 15.97
C GLU A 118 -15.36 6.98 15.93
N ASP A 119 -15.28 6.38 14.74
CA ASP A 119 -14.53 5.15 14.52
C ASP A 119 -13.06 5.52 14.30
N CYS A 120 -12.19 5.23 15.27
CA CYS A 120 -10.79 5.64 15.19
C CYS A 120 -9.93 4.74 14.30
N PHE A 121 -10.43 3.57 13.90
CA PHE A 121 -9.72 2.63 13.04
C PHE A 121 -10.62 2.11 11.92
N ILE A 122 -10.02 1.90 10.76
CA ILE A 122 -10.55 1.07 9.68
C ILE A 122 -9.51 0.03 9.30
N MET A 123 -9.93 -1.22 9.16
CA MET A 123 -9.05 -2.32 8.79
C MET A 123 -9.68 -3.17 7.70
N ARG A 124 -8.84 -3.83 6.92
CA ARG A 124 -9.24 -4.82 5.95
C ARG A 124 -8.93 -6.21 6.47
N VAL A 125 -9.96 -7.04 6.52
CA VAL A 125 -9.89 -8.41 7.05
C VAL A 125 -10.24 -9.39 5.95
N TYR A 126 -9.49 -10.49 5.88
CA TYR A 126 -9.79 -11.63 5.03
C TYR A 126 -9.98 -12.86 5.89
N ALA A 127 -10.93 -13.73 5.54
CA ALA A 127 -11.18 -14.96 6.27
C ALA A 127 -11.58 -16.11 5.31
N PRO A 128 -11.30 -17.38 5.69
CA PRO A 128 -11.72 -18.53 4.93
C PRO A 128 -13.24 -18.71 4.90
N ALA A 129 -13.93 -18.38 6.01
CA ALA A 129 -15.37 -18.48 6.15
C ALA A 129 -15.92 -17.38 7.07
N ILE A 130 -17.26 -17.27 7.16
CA ILE A 130 -17.92 -16.23 7.95
C ILE A 130 -17.71 -16.43 9.44
N ASP A 131 -17.76 -17.65 9.94
CA ASP A 131 -17.52 -17.98 11.35
C ASP A 131 -16.08 -17.63 11.79
N GLU A 132 -15.10 -17.86 10.94
CA GLU A 132 -13.72 -17.45 11.19
C GLU A 132 -13.56 -15.92 11.14
N PHE A 133 -14.32 -15.23 10.29
CA PHE A 133 -14.38 -13.78 10.27
C PHE A 133 -14.99 -13.25 11.59
N GLU A 134 -16.08 -13.86 12.09
CA GLU A 134 -16.68 -13.51 13.38
C GLU A 134 -15.67 -13.71 14.53
N ALA A 135 -14.92 -14.80 14.54
CA ALA A 135 -13.87 -15.05 15.52
C ALA A 135 -12.74 -13.99 15.50
N VAL A 136 -12.48 -13.35 14.36
CA VAL A 136 -11.58 -12.19 14.30
C VAL A 136 -12.23 -10.96 14.94
N LEU A 137 -13.52 -10.69 14.68
CA LEU A 137 -14.23 -9.56 15.26
C LEU A 137 -14.31 -9.64 16.78
N ASP A 138 -14.59 -10.83 17.31
CA ASP A 138 -14.72 -11.07 18.75
C ASP A 138 -13.48 -10.65 19.55
N LYS A 139 -12.29 -10.78 18.96
CA LYS A 139 -11.05 -10.31 19.59
C LYS A 139 -11.04 -8.79 19.84
N PHE A 140 -11.75 -8.02 19.04
CA PHE A 140 -11.83 -6.55 19.16
C PHE A 140 -12.94 -6.09 20.09
N LEU A 141 -14.00 -6.89 20.30
CA LEU A 141 -15.15 -6.53 21.14
C LEU A 141 -14.77 -6.24 22.59
N LEU A 142 -13.68 -6.85 23.09
CA LEU A 142 -13.15 -6.56 24.43
C LEU A 142 -12.59 -5.14 24.57
N TYR A 143 -12.29 -4.46 23.47
CA TYR A 143 -11.58 -3.17 23.45
C TYR A 143 -12.39 -2.05 22.82
N GLY A 144 -13.53 -2.37 22.20
CA GLY A 144 -14.35 -1.37 21.54
C GLY A 144 -15.54 -1.96 20.79
N GLN A 145 -16.26 -1.10 20.09
CA GLN A 145 -17.35 -1.51 19.21
C GLN A 145 -16.83 -1.71 17.79
N THR A 146 -17.32 -2.73 17.10
CA THR A 146 -16.99 -3.03 15.72
C THR A 146 -18.19 -2.82 14.80
N THR A 147 -17.93 -2.31 13.60
CA THR A 147 -18.90 -2.27 12.49
C THR A 147 -18.26 -2.87 11.28
N SER A 148 -18.80 -3.96 10.74
CA SER A 148 -18.26 -4.66 9.60
C SER A 148 -19.08 -4.42 8.32
N SER A 149 -18.42 -4.44 7.19
CA SER A 149 -19.01 -4.35 5.85
C SER A 149 -18.34 -5.38 4.96
N ILE A 150 -19.06 -6.46 4.63
CA ILE A 150 -18.54 -7.51 3.74
C ILE A 150 -18.47 -6.96 2.32
N VAL A 151 -17.35 -7.19 1.64
CA VAL A 151 -17.13 -6.78 0.26
C VAL A 151 -17.80 -7.79 -0.67
N GLN A 152 -18.84 -7.36 -1.37
CA GLN A 152 -19.52 -8.19 -2.37
C GLN A 152 -18.77 -8.20 -3.70
N SER A 153 -18.26 -7.04 -4.12
CA SER A 153 -17.50 -6.88 -5.36
C SER A 153 -16.62 -5.65 -5.31
N ALA A 154 -15.58 -5.62 -6.13
CA ALA A 154 -14.72 -4.45 -6.29
C ALA A 154 -15.05 -3.75 -7.61
N ALA A 155 -15.73 -2.61 -7.55
CA ALA A 155 -15.97 -1.76 -8.72
C ALA A 155 -14.66 -1.20 -9.30
N VAL A 156 -13.69 -0.92 -8.44
CA VAL A 156 -12.33 -0.54 -8.81
C VAL A 156 -11.35 -1.37 -7.98
N ARG A 157 -10.55 -2.17 -8.66
CA ARG A 157 -9.44 -2.89 -8.00
C ARG A 157 -8.33 -1.92 -7.61
N PRO A 158 -7.49 -2.26 -6.60
CA PRO A 158 -6.34 -1.44 -6.26
C PRO A 158 -5.49 -1.14 -7.50
N ARG A 159 -5.13 0.11 -7.67
CA ARG A 159 -4.29 0.58 -8.77
C ARG A 159 -3.33 1.67 -8.29
N SER A 160 -2.27 1.91 -9.04
CA SER A 160 -1.33 2.99 -8.74
C SER A 160 -2.02 4.35 -8.78
N LEU A 161 -1.53 5.27 -7.96
CA LEU A 161 -1.95 6.68 -8.02
C LEU A 161 -1.61 7.27 -9.41
N PRO A 162 -2.40 8.25 -9.89
CA PRO A 162 -2.05 9.00 -11.09
C PRO A 162 -0.72 9.73 -10.84
N LEU A 163 0.17 9.65 -11.82
CA LEU A 163 1.41 10.42 -11.79
C LEU A 163 1.10 11.90 -12.04
N PRO A 164 1.90 12.82 -11.47
CA PRO A 164 1.78 14.24 -11.78
C PRO A 164 1.97 14.48 -13.28
N ALA A 165 1.31 15.52 -13.81
CA ALA A 165 1.55 15.94 -15.19
C ALA A 165 3.02 16.36 -15.34
N ALA A 166 3.64 15.93 -16.45
CA ALA A 166 5.00 16.40 -16.76
C ALA A 166 4.99 17.94 -16.85
N PRO A 167 5.98 18.63 -16.27
CA PRO A 167 6.10 20.06 -16.44
C PRO A 167 6.24 20.38 -17.95
N PRO A 168 5.72 21.52 -18.41
CA PRO A 168 5.90 21.94 -19.79
C PRO A 168 7.42 22.00 -20.10
N PRO A 169 7.83 21.67 -21.33
CA PRO A 169 9.24 21.76 -21.72
C PRO A 169 9.73 23.19 -21.45
N ALA A 170 10.91 23.30 -20.83
CA ALA A 170 11.57 24.58 -20.67
C ALA A 170 11.77 25.21 -22.06
N ARG A 171 11.27 26.45 -22.22
CA ARG A 171 11.48 27.24 -23.45
C ARG A 171 12.92 27.71 -23.55
#